data_6a83c5bde8805581065f246a0e619d40
#
_entry.id   6a83c5bde8805581065f246a0e619d40
#
_cell.length_a   1.000
_cell.length_b   1.000
_cell.length_c   1.000
_cell.angle_alpha   90.00
_cell.angle_beta   90.00
_cell.angle_gamma   90.00
#
_symmetry.space_group_name_H-M   'P 1'
#
loop_
_entity.id
_entity.type
_entity.pdbx_description
1 polymer ?
#
loop_
_entity_poly.entity_id
_entity_poly.type
_entity_poly.pdbx_seq_one_letter_code
_entity_poly.pdbx_strand_id
1 'polypeptide(L)'
;MSPKNTHPETISAQALGWIDEGTRAITPPLHVSSTYLRDPDNQYRSGRVYARADNPAFDQPEAVLNALEGGHQTLLFASGMAAATAVFQALKPGDHVLAPQVMYWSLRNWLMTFAVQWGLDVELIDMCSPAAVQAALRPGKTKLVWVETPANPLWTVTDIAATAQAAHAAGALLAVDSTVSTPVLTQPLALGADIVMHAATKYLNGHSDLIAGALTTRSDNEHWQKVRKVRAQLGGTLGSFEAWLLLRGMRTLHLRVRAACASAQRIAEHFNGHPLVAEVLYPGLPGFVGHAVARAQMQGGFGGMMSLRVKGGASGGEAAAIAVAAHTAIWKRATSLGGTESLIEHRASVEGAGTPAPADLLRLSVGIEHVDDLIADLEQALARAHA
;
A
#
# COMPACT_ATOMS: atom_id res chain seq x y z
N MET A 1 2.12 30.99 -2.42
CA MET A 1 0.65 30.80 -2.50
C MET A 1 0.32 29.48 -1.86
N SER A 2 -0.46 29.42 -0.80
CA SER A 2 -0.98 28.15 -0.29
C SER A 2 -2.03 27.63 -1.28
N PRO A 3 -1.91 26.41 -1.81
CA PRO A 3 -2.78 25.94 -2.88
C PRO A 3 -4.09 25.38 -2.35
N LYS A 4 -4.91 26.19 -1.69
CA LYS A 4 -6.19 25.74 -1.12
C LYS A 4 -7.22 25.20 -2.13
N ASN A 5 -6.93 25.26 -3.44
CA ASN A 5 -7.80 24.76 -4.53
C ASN A 5 -6.99 24.11 -5.67
N THR A 6 -5.84 23.51 -5.38
CA THR A 6 -5.01 22.87 -6.42
C THR A 6 -5.37 21.39 -6.52
N HIS A 7 -5.61 20.91 -7.74
CA HIS A 7 -5.89 19.48 -8.00
C HIS A 7 -4.72 18.58 -7.57
N PRO A 8 -4.98 17.36 -7.09
CA PRO A 8 -3.96 16.43 -6.61
C PRO A 8 -2.86 16.14 -7.65
N GLU A 9 -3.20 16.11 -8.93
CA GLU A 9 -2.25 15.96 -10.04
C GLU A 9 -1.21 17.09 -10.08
N THR A 10 -1.66 18.31 -9.84
CA THR A 10 -0.77 19.48 -9.81
C THR A 10 0.09 19.47 -8.54
N ILE A 11 -0.48 19.11 -7.39
CA ILE A 11 0.26 18.92 -6.13
C ILE A 11 1.41 17.94 -6.34
N SER A 12 1.11 16.79 -6.93
CA SER A 12 2.05 15.74 -7.23
C SER A 12 3.13 16.20 -8.22
N ALA A 13 2.74 16.66 -9.42
CA ALA A 13 3.65 17.03 -10.50
C ALA A 13 4.59 18.20 -10.14
N GLN A 14 4.06 19.19 -9.41
CA GLN A 14 4.79 20.39 -8.98
C GLN A 14 5.52 20.21 -7.63
N ALA A 15 5.34 19.06 -6.95
CA ALA A 15 5.84 18.84 -5.59
C ALA A 15 5.51 20.05 -4.68
N LEU A 16 4.22 20.43 -4.63
CA LEU A 16 3.71 21.60 -3.91
C LEU A 16 4.28 22.96 -4.38
N GLY A 17 4.89 23.02 -5.55
CA GLY A 17 5.52 24.24 -6.06
C GLY A 17 6.82 24.60 -5.32
N TRP A 18 7.50 23.61 -4.75
CA TRP A 18 8.75 23.82 -4.01
C TRP A 18 9.84 24.43 -4.91
N ILE A 19 10.56 25.41 -4.38
CA ILE A 19 11.70 26.07 -5.01
C ILE A 19 12.76 26.30 -3.94
N ASP A 20 14.01 25.95 -4.25
CA ASP A 20 15.15 26.26 -3.39
C ASP A 20 15.41 27.77 -3.38
N GLU A 21 15.39 28.39 -2.20
CA GLU A 21 15.54 29.85 -2.10
C GLU A 21 16.94 30.32 -2.47
N GLY A 22 17.96 29.54 -2.15
CA GLY A 22 19.36 29.91 -2.39
C GLY A 22 19.79 29.75 -3.84
N THR A 23 19.40 28.65 -4.49
CA THR A 23 19.83 28.29 -5.85
C THR A 23 18.76 28.56 -6.91
N ARG A 24 17.50 28.75 -6.50
CA ARG A 24 16.31 28.83 -7.36
C ARG A 24 16.01 27.52 -8.11
N ALA A 25 16.59 26.41 -7.68
CA ALA A 25 16.32 25.09 -8.23
C ALA A 25 14.88 24.66 -7.95
N ILE A 26 14.24 23.99 -8.93
CA ILE A 26 12.88 23.44 -8.84
C ILE A 26 12.84 21.97 -8.39
N THR A 27 14.00 21.40 -8.09
CA THR A 27 14.15 20.04 -7.54
C THR A 27 14.96 20.13 -6.26
N PRO A 28 14.50 19.52 -5.14
CA PRO A 28 15.22 19.56 -3.88
C PRO A 28 16.64 18.99 -3.99
N PRO A 29 17.62 19.55 -3.27
CA PRO A 29 18.95 18.95 -3.17
C PRO A 29 18.92 17.66 -2.38
N LEU A 30 19.92 16.81 -2.60
CA LEU A 30 20.16 15.62 -1.80
C LEU A 30 20.99 15.98 -0.56
N HIS A 31 20.39 15.84 0.63
CA HIS A 31 21.06 16.11 1.89
C HIS A 31 21.61 14.81 2.50
N VAL A 32 22.93 14.63 2.43
CA VAL A 32 23.62 13.43 2.96
C VAL A 32 24.24 13.63 4.36
N SER A 33 24.09 14.83 4.95
CA SER A 33 24.64 15.11 6.28
C SER A 33 23.94 14.29 7.36
N SER A 34 24.72 13.69 8.27
CA SER A 34 24.20 12.98 9.45
C SER A 34 24.02 13.88 10.67
N THR A 35 24.65 15.05 10.70
CA THR A 35 24.67 15.97 11.84
C THR A 35 24.61 17.43 11.39
N TYR A 36 24.23 18.30 12.31
CA TYR A 36 24.03 19.73 12.03
C TYR A 36 24.80 20.59 13.06
N LEU A 37 25.25 21.76 12.60
CA LEU A 37 26.02 22.69 13.44
C LEU A 37 25.11 23.31 14.51
N ARG A 38 25.62 23.36 15.74
CA ARG A 38 25.04 24.17 16.82
C ARG A 38 25.39 25.64 16.65
N ASP A 39 24.45 26.49 17.09
CA ASP A 39 24.74 27.91 17.31
C ASP A 39 25.79 28.12 18.42
N PRO A 40 26.50 29.28 18.46
CA PRO A 40 27.51 29.54 19.44
C PRO A 40 27.05 29.47 20.92
N ASP A 41 25.77 29.68 21.18
CA ASP A 41 25.14 29.55 22.49
C ASP A 41 24.59 28.14 22.77
N ASN A 42 25.04 27.16 22.00
CA ASN A 42 24.73 25.75 22.19
C ASN A 42 23.26 25.37 21.82
N GLN A 43 22.52 26.26 21.15
CA GLN A 43 21.18 25.99 20.64
C GLN A 43 21.19 25.44 19.18
N TYR A 44 20.10 24.84 18.74
CA TYR A 44 19.86 24.42 17.34
C TYR A 44 18.69 25.22 16.77
N ARG A 45 18.91 26.51 16.42
CA ARG A 45 17.84 27.37 15.86
C ARG A 45 17.40 26.95 14.48
N SER A 46 18.23 26.18 13.78
CA SER A 46 17.82 25.51 12.52
C SER A 46 16.71 24.48 12.72
N GLY A 47 16.44 24.07 13.97
CA GLY A 47 15.49 23.01 14.33
C GLY A 47 16.04 21.59 14.12
N ARG A 48 17.26 21.45 13.55
CA ARG A 48 17.83 20.13 13.20
C ARG A 48 19.04 19.81 14.06
N VAL A 49 19.05 18.57 14.57
CA VAL A 49 20.09 18.07 15.48
C VAL A 49 20.86 16.91 14.87
N TYR A 50 20.14 15.91 14.37
CA TYR A 50 20.70 14.65 13.84
C TYR A 50 19.77 14.02 12.83
N ALA A 51 20.31 13.58 11.68
CA ALA A 51 19.54 13.23 10.50
C ALA A 51 18.71 11.93 10.60
N ARG A 52 18.97 11.05 11.59
CA ARG A 52 18.23 9.78 11.71
C ARG A 52 16.72 9.99 11.72
N ALA A 53 16.22 10.91 12.50
CA ALA A 53 14.79 11.18 12.61
C ALA A 53 14.33 12.43 11.85
N ASP A 54 15.27 13.27 11.40
CA ASP A 54 14.99 14.59 10.90
C ASP A 54 16.04 15.02 9.85
N ASN A 55 15.86 14.52 8.62
CA ASN A 55 16.69 14.91 7.47
C ASN A 55 15.88 15.83 6.53
N PRO A 56 16.45 16.95 6.03
CA PRO A 56 15.76 17.81 5.06
C PRO A 56 15.24 17.10 3.80
N ALA A 57 15.87 15.98 3.42
CA ALA A 57 15.39 15.17 2.30
C ALA A 57 14.00 14.53 2.54
N PHE A 58 13.54 14.45 3.80
CA PHE A 58 12.22 13.94 4.13
C PHE A 58 11.11 14.98 3.95
N ASP A 59 11.42 16.27 4.13
CA ASP A 59 10.43 17.34 4.24
C ASP A 59 9.48 17.37 3.05
N GLN A 60 10.03 17.36 1.85
CA GLN A 60 9.22 17.53 0.65
C GLN A 60 8.39 16.29 0.30
N PRO A 61 8.94 15.05 0.27
CA PRO A 61 8.11 13.87 0.03
C PRO A 61 7.06 13.65 1.13
N GLU A 62 7.37 13.93 2.41
CA GLU A 62 6.38 13.87 3.50
C GLU A 62 5.28 14.92 3.29
N ALA A 63 5.63 16.16 2.92
CA ALA A 63 4.66 17.21 2.65
C ALA A 63 3.75 16.90 1.44
N VAL A 64 4.32 16.38 0.35
CA VAL A 64 3.56 16.01 -0.85
C VAL A 64 2.58 14.88 -0.53
N LEU A 65 3.02 13.81 0.12
CA LEU A 65 2.14 12.69 0.47
C LEU A 65 1.07 13.14 1.48
N ASN A 66 1.44 13.95 2.47
CA ASN A 66 0.49 14.52 3.42
C ASN A 66 -0.62 15.32 2.74
N ALA A 67 -0.26 16.13 1.74
CA ALA A 67 -1.23 16.91 0.98
C ALA A 67 -2.13 16.02 0.10
N LEU A 68 -1.60 14.95 -0.47
CA LEU A 68 -2.37 13.99 -1.28
C LEU A 68 -3.35 13.19 -0.44
N GLU A 69 -2.98 12.81 0.79
CA GLU A 69 -3.85 12.09 1.73
C GLU A 69 -4.81 13.01 2.51
N GLY A 70 -4.60 14.32 2.46
CA GLY A 70 -5.37 15.27 3.27
C GLY A 70 -5.12 15.12 4.78
N GLY A 71 -3.88 14.71 5.15
CA GLY A 71 -3.49 14.39 6.51
C GLY A 71 -3.02 15.59 7.33
N HIS A 72 -2.78 15.34 8.62
CA HIS A 72 -2.13 16.27 9.52
C HIS A 72 -0.61 16.21 9.40
N GLN A 73 -0.05 15.01 9.37
CA GLN A 73 1.39 14.78 9.26
C GLN A 73 1.68 13.44 8.58
N THR A 74 2.75 13.41 7.79
CA THR A 74 3.32 12.18 7.21
C THR A 74 4.71 11.92 7.74
N LEU A 75 5.07 10.64 7.88
CA LEU A 75 6.41 10.17 8.25
C LEU A 75 6.86 9.08 7.27
N LEU A 76 8.10 9.20 6.78
CA LEU A 76 8.74 8.17 5.96
C LEU A 76 9.50 7.15 6.81
N PHE A 77 9.52 5.91 6.35
CA PHE A 77 10.15 4.77 7.00
C PHE A 77 11.04 4.00 6.01
N ALA A 78 12.01 3.26 6.53
CA ALA A 78 12.96 2.45 5.76
C ALA A 78 12.28 1.33 4.92
N SER A 79 11.05 0.95 5.25
CA SER A 79 10.26 -0.04 4.51
C SER A 79 8.78 0.04 4.88
N GLY A 80 7.92 -0.56 4.05
CA GLY A 80 6.50 -0.75 4.39
C GLY A 80 6.33 -1.52 5.70
N MET A 81 7.14 -2.55 5.95
CA MET A 81 7.10 -3.29 7.22
C MET A 81 7.48 -2.40 8.41
N ALA A 82 8.51 -1.56 8.29
CA ALA A 82 8.88 -0.63 9.36
C ALA A 82 7.76 0.38 9.66
N ALA A 83 7.05 0.85 8.63
CA ALA A 83 5.88 1.71 8.78
C ALA A 83 4.72 0.97 9.48
N ALA A 84 4.31 -0.18 8.96
CA ALA A 84 3.21 -0.96 9.50
C ALA A 84 3.48 -1.37 10.96
N THR A 85 4.64 -1.98 11.24
CA THR A 85 4.96 -2.45 12.60
C THR A 85 5.08 -1.31 13.61
N ALA A 86 5.46 -0.09 13.20
CA ALA A 86 5.51 1.06 14.09
C ALA A 86 4.12 1.42 14.68
N VAL A 87 3.03 1.19 13.93
CA VAL A 87 1.66 1.40 14.41
C VAL A 87 1.34 0.44 15.55
N PHE A 88 1.71 -0.83 15.43
CA PHE A 88 1.47 -1.84 16.47
C PHE A 88 2.42 -1.69 17.66
N GLN A 89 3.69 -1.33 17.42
CA GLN A 89 4.69 -1.09 18.47
C GLN A 89 4.38 0.14 19.35
N ALA A 90 3.49 1.01 18.89
CA ALA A 90 2.95 2.10 19.70
C ALA A 90 1.89 1.66 20.72
N LEU A 91 1.41 0.42 20.65
CA LEU A 91 0.48 -0.21 21.60
C LEU A 91 1.22 -0.77 22.83
N LYS A 92 0.48 -1.31 23.78
CA LYS A 92 0.99 -1.93 25.01
C LYS A 92 0.67 -3.43 25.03
N PRO A 93 1.45 -4.25 25.74
CA PRO A 93 1.05 -5.62 26.04
C PRO A 93 -0.34 -5.68 26.66
N GLY A 94 -1.19 -6.60 26.19
CA GLY A 94 -2.59 -6.76 26.56
C GLY A 94 -3.58 -5.94 25.71
N ASP A 95 -3.12 -4.99 24.90
CA ASP A 95 -4.00 -4.29 23.96
C ASP A 95 -4.52 -5.27 22.88
N HIS A 96 -5.83 -5.22 22.62
CA HIS A 96 -6.47 -6.03 21.59
C HIS A 96 -6.43 -5.33 20.23
N VAL A 97 -6.14 -6.13 19.20
CA VAL A 97 -6.00 -5.70 17.80
C VAL A 97 -6.83 -6.60 16.91
N LEU A 98 -7.62 -6.00 16.02
CA LEU A 98 -8.27 -6.69 14.90
C LEU A 98 -7.49 -6.47 13.61
N ALA A 99 -7.27 -7.54 12.83
CA ALA A 99 -6.62 -7.47 11.52
C ALA A 99 -7.28 -8.45 10.54
N PRO A 100 -7.12 -8.26 9.20
CA PRO A 100 -7.72 -9.14 8.21
C PRO A 100 -7.08 -10.53 8.19
N GLN A 101 -7.89 -11.57 7.92
CA GLN A 101 -7.38 -12.90 7.58
C GLN A 101 -6.60 -12.89 6.26
N VAL A 102 -7.08 -12.11 5.28
CA VAL A 102 -6.42 -11.88 3.99
C VAL A 102 -5.76 -10.51 4.03
N MET A 103 -4.43 -10.50 4.02
CA MET A 103 -3.59 -9.29 4.07
C MET A 103 -2.16 -9.63 3.64
N TYR A 104 -1.32 -8.63 3.53
CA TYR A 104 0.10 -8.81 3.23
C TYR A 104 0.75 -9.85 4.15
N TRP A 105 1.27 -10.91 3.54
CA TRP A 105 1.71 -12.14 4.23
C TRP A 105 2.77 -11.89 5.31
N SER A 106 3.76 -11.03 5.03
CA SER A 106 4.82 -10.77 6.01
C SER A 106 4.33 -10.04 7.26
N LEU A 107 3.36 -9.12 7.11
CA LEU A 107 2.76 -8.44 8.25
C LEU A 107 1.88 -9.40 9.06
N ARG A 108 1.11 -10.25 8.37
CA ARG A 108 0.32 -11.31 9.04
C ARG A 108 1.21 -12.23 9.86
N ASN A 109 2.33 -12.69 9.31
CA ASN A 109 3.28 -13.53 10.03
C ASN A 109 3.89 -12.79 11.22
N TRP A 110 4.26 -11.51 11.06
CA TRP A 110 4.77 -10.70 12.15
C TRP A 110 3.74 -10.54 13.29
N LEU A 111 2.48 -10.33 12.97
CA LEU A 111 1.39 -10.24 13.95
C LEU A 111 1.22 -11.54 14.73
N MET A 112 1.21 -12.68 14.03
CA MET A 112 0.99 -14.00 14.64
C MET A 112 2.21 -14.57 15.37
N THR A 113 3.38 -13.94 15.23
CA THR A 113 4.62 -14.34 15.90
C THR A 113 5.11 -13.27 16.86
N PHE A 114 5.81 -12.24 16.36
CA PHE A 114 6.43 -11.21 17.20
C PHE A 114 5.41 -10.41 18.02
N ALA A 115 4.31 -9.97 17.43
CA ALA A 115 3.35 -9.13 18.11
C ALA A 115 2.66 -9.90 19.28
N VAL A 116 2.28 -11.16 19.04
CA VAL A 116 1.70 -12.04 20.07
C VAL A 116 2.72 -12.35 21.17
N GLN A 117 4.00 -12.67 20.79
CA GLN A 117 5.06 -12.88 21.77
C GLN A 117 5.38 -11.63 22.59
N TRP A 118 5.23 -10.46 21.99
CA TRP A 118 5.38 -9.18 22.69
C TRP A 118 4.19 -8.84 23.59
N GLY A 119 3.10 -9.62 23.49
CA GLY A 119 1.94 -9.56 24.37
C GLY A 119 0.72 -8.86 23.80
N LEU A 120 0.66 -8.58 22.49
CA LEU A 120 -0.57 -8.10 21.86
C LEU A 120 -1.58 -9.24 21.74
N ASP A 121 -2.86 -8.93 22.00
CA ASP A 121 -3.99 -9.83 21.77
C ASP A 121 -4.49 -9.62 20.34
N VAL A 122 -4.01 -10.45 19.40
CA VAL A 122 -4.28 -10.31 17.96
C VAL A 122 -5.36 -11.26 17.52
N GLU A 123 -6.42 -10.73 16.93
CA GLU A 123 -7.53 -11.50 16.34
C GLU A 123 -7.63 -11.22 14.85
N LEU A 124 -7.54 -12.29 14.02
CA LEU A 124 -7.68 -12.21 12.57
C LEU A 124 -9.13 -12.56 12.19
N ILE A 125 -9.79 -11.66 11.45
CA ILE A 125 -11.19 -11.81 11.06
C ILE A 125 -11.42 -11.53 9.57
N ASP A 126 -12.60 -11.86 9.08
CA ASP A 126 -13.06 -11.39 7.78
C ASP A 126 -13.50 -9.92 7.88
N MET A 127 -12.62 -9.00 7.45
CA MET A 127 -12.89 -7.57 7.46
C MET A 127 -13.92 -7.12 6.43
N CYS A 128 -14.29 -7.97 5.46
CA CYS A 128 -15.33 -7.65 4.48
C CYS A 128 -16.74 -7.89 5.05
N SER A 129 -16.84 -8.53 6.21
CA SER A 129 -18.11 -8.77 6.93
C SER A 129 -18.30 -7.74 8.06
N PRO A 130 -19.19 -6.74 7.91
CA PRO A 130 -19.48 -5.78 8.99
C PRO A 130 -19.94 -6.48 10.27
N ALA A 131 -20.67 -7.59 10.14
CA ALA A 131 -21.12 -8.39 11.30
C ALA A 131 -19.94 -9.03 12.05
N ALA A 132 -18.94 -9.57 11.32
CA ALA A 132 -17.73 -10.11 11.95
C ALA A 132 -16.92 -9.02 12.66
N VAL A 133 -16.76 -7.85 12.03
CA VAL A 133 -16.09 -6.70 12.65
C VAL A 133 -16.80 -6.29 13.95
N GLN A 134 -18.12 -6.13 13.90
CA GLN A 134 -18.91 -5.73 15.08
C GLN A 134 -18.83 -6.76 16.21
N ALA A 135 -18.85 -8.06 15.89
CA ALA A 135 -18.79 -9.13 16.87
C ALA A 135 -17.42 -9.26 17.55
N ALA A 136 -16.34 -8.98 16.82
CA ALA A 136 -14.97 -9.08 17.32
C ALA A 136 -14.51 -7.85 18.12
N LEU A 137 -15.16 -6.70 17.95
CA LEU A 137 -14.83 -5.49 18.70
C LEU A 137 -15.12 -5.65 20.19
N ARG A 138 -14.14 -5.31 21.03
CA ARG A 138 -14.22 -5.36 22.50
C ARG A 138 -14.11 -3.93 23.05
N PRO A 139 -15.23 -3.27 23.39
CA PRO A 139 -15.23 -1.89 23.85
C PRO A 139 -14.23 -1.63 24.98
N GLY A 140 -13.41 -0.61 24.84
CA GLY A 140 -12.37 -0.24 25.78
C GLY A 140 -11.10 -1.13 25.77
N LYS A 141 -11.17 -2.35 25.21
CA LYS A 141 -10.04 -3.28 25.09
C LYS A 141 -9.41 -3.25 23.70
N THR A 142 -10.21 -3.25 22.64
CA THR A 142 -9.72 -3.07 21.27
C THR A 142 -9.14 -1.67 21.15
N LYS A 143 -7.87 -1.58 20.72
CA LYS A 143 -7.16 -0.31 20.57
C LYS A 143 -6.87 0.05 19.12
N LEU A 144 -6.78 -0.98 18.28
CA LEU A 144 -6.47 -0.81 16.86
C LEU A 144 -7.27 -1.80 16.02
N VAL A 145 -7.86 -1.28 14.96
CA VAL A 145 -8.35 -2.06 13.82
C VAL A 145 -7.44 -1.76 12.66
N TRP A 146 -6.82 -2.80 12.09
CA TRP A 146 -6.00 -2.73 10.89
C TRP A 146 -6.80 -3.24 9.70
N VAL A 147 -6.79 -2.52 8.60
CA VAL A 147 -7.45 -2.89 7.34
C VAL A 147 -6.44 -2.79 6.21
N GLU A 148 -6.47 -3.74 5.29
CA GLU A 148 -5.85 -3.65 3.97
C GLU A 148 -6.96 -3.74 2.92
N THR A 149 -7.07 -2.75 2.03
CA THR A 149 -8.17 -2.73 1.05
C THR A 149 -7.82 -1.97 -0.22
N PRO A 150 -8.01 -2.59 -1.42
CA PRO A 150 -8.26 -4.01 -1.67
C PRO A 150 -7.11 -4.90 -1.16
N ALA A 151 -7.42 -6.07 -0.58
CA ALA A 151 -6.45 -6.91 0.12
C ALA A 151 -5.78 -7.94 -0.81
N ASN A 152 -4.45 -7.92 -0.86
CA ASN A 152 -3.63 -8.87 -1.62
C ASN A 152 -3.67 -10.28 -1.00
N PRO A 153 -3.83 -11.38 -1.79
CA PRO A 153 -3.90 -11.42 -3.25
C PRO A 153 -5.31 -11.63 -3.81
N LEU A 154 -6.34 -11.60 -2.97
CA LEU A 154 -7.74 -11.88 -3.36
C LEU A 154 -8.52 -10.61 -3.71
N TRP A 155 -7.94 -9.45 -3.45
CA TRP A 155 -8.50 -8.11 -3.71
C TRP A 155 -9.83 -7.86 -3.00
N THR A 156 -10.05 -8.54 -1.88
CA THR A 156 -11.23 -8.33 -1.04
C THR A 156 -11.31 -6.88 -0.58
N VAL A 157 -12.53 -6.35 -0.54
CA VAL A 157 -12.78 -4.92 -0.30
C VAL A 157 -13.50 -4.74 1.02
N THR A 158 -12.87 -4.01 1.94
CA THR A 158 -13.46 -3.60 3.23
C THR A 158 -14.08 -2.21 3.10
N ASP A 159 -15.28 -2.01 3.63
CA ASP A 159 -15.89 -0.70 3.77
C ASP A 159 -15.17 0.11 4.87
N ILE A 160 -14.36 1.08 4.44
CA ILE A 160 -13.54 1.90 5.34
C ILE A 160 -14.43 2.73 6.27
N ALA A 161 -15.47 3.37 5.75
CA ALA A 161 -16.31 4.26 6.53
C ALA A 161 -17.11 3.51 7.60
N ALA A 162 -17.71 2.39 7.24
CA ALA A 162 -18.44 1.54 8.20
C ALA A 162 -17.49 0.97 9.26
N THR A 163 -16.28 0.54 8.87
CA THR A 163 -15.27 0.02 9.80
C THR A 163 -14.76 1.11 10.74
N ALA A 164 -14.55 2.33 10.25
CA ALA A 164 -14.14 3.48 11.06
C ALA A 164 -15.21 3.79 12.14
N GLN A 165 -16.46 3.85 11.73
CA GLN A 165 -17.57 4.08 12.65
C GLN A 165 -17.63 3.02 13.77
N ALA A 166 -17.51 1.74 13.41
CA ALA A 166 -17.51 0.64 14.37
C ALA A 166 -16.30 0.68 15.31
N ALA A 167 -15.09 0.90 14.78
CA ALA A 167 -13.86 1.02 15.55
C ALA A 167 -13.95 2.16 16.58
N HIS A 168 -14.36 3.35 16.12
CA HIS A 168 -14.49 4.54 17.00
C HIS A 168 -15.55 4.34 18.07
N ALA A 169 -16.68 3.71 17.78
CA ALA A 169 -17.70 3.37 18.77
C ALA A 169 -17.17 2.44 19.88
N ALA A 170 -16.18 1.60 19.57
CA ALA A 170 -15.49 0.74 20.53
C ALA A 170 -14.31 1.42 21.24
N GLY A 171 -13.96 2.67 20.86
CA GLY A 171 -12.80 3.42 21.38
C GLY A 171 -11.47 2.97 20.78
N ALA A 172 -11.49 2.35 19.59
CA ALA A 172 -10.32 1.93 18.83
C ALA A 172 -9.97 2.90 17.70
N LEU A 173 -8.69 2.94 17.30
CA LEU A 173 -8.24 3.62 16.10
C LEU A 173 -8.41 2.69 14.88
N LEU A 174 -8.63 3.30 13.70
CA LEU A 174 -8.57 2.61 12.42
C LEU A 174 -7.30 3.00 11.66
N ALA A 175 -6.46 2.01 11.34
CA ALA A 175 -5.34 2.16 10.43
C ALA A 175 -5.63 1.39 9.11
N VAL A 176 -5.39 2.03 7.97
CA VAL A 176 -5.65 1.46 6.65
C VAL A 176 -4.38 1.37 5.85
N ASP A 177 -3.99 0.18 5.44
CA ASP A 177 -3.01 -0.04 4.37
C ASP A 177 -3.68 0.23 3.02
N SER A 178 -3.33 1.37 2.43
CA SER A 178 -3.85 1.86 1.15
C SER A 178 -2.82 1.74 0.02
N THR A 179 -1.86 0.83 0.18
CA THR A 179 -0.72 0.66 -0.75
C THR A 179 -1.16 0.47 -2.19
N VAL A 180 -2.18 -0.36 -2.44
CA VAL A 180 -2.64 -0.66 -3.82
C VAL A 180 -3.63 0.35 -4.36
N SER A 181 -4.39 1.01 -3.49
CA SER A 181 -5.32 2.08 -3.88
C SER A 181 -4.59 3.40 -4.16
N THR A 182 -3.56 3.71 -3.40
CA THR A 182 -2.87 5.01 -3.43
C THR A 182 -3.81 6.19 -3.13
N PRO A 183 -3.31 7.39 -2.82
CA PRO A 183 -4.19 8.57 -2.66
C PRO A 183 -4.88 9.01 -3.96
N VAL A 184 -4.52 8.39 -5.10
CA VAL A 184 -5.18 8.66 -6.39
C VAL A 184 -6.58 8.06 -6.46
N LEU A 185 -6.77 6.87 -5.87
CA LEU A 185 -8.03 6.12 -5.97
C LEU A 185 -8.85 6.15 -4.68
N THR A 186 -8.19 6.23 -3.52
CA THR A 186 -8.87 6.21 -2.22
C THR A 186 -8.18 7.16 -1.25
N GLN A 187 -8.95 7.91 -0.49
CA GLN A 187 -8.47 8.77 0.59
C GLN A 187 -9.05 8.28 1.93
N PRO A 188 -8.42 7.32 2.59
CA PRO A 188 -8.96 6.67 3.79
C PRO A 188 -9.22 7.65 4.95
N LEU A 189 -8.41 8.71 5.11
CA LEU A 189 -8.63 9.73 6.15
C LEU A 189 -9.96 10.44 5.97
N ALA A 190 -10.35 10.74 4.72
CA ALA A 190 -11.66 11.35 4.42
C ALA A 190 -12.84 10.41 4.71
N LEU A 191 -12.59 9.08 4.68
CA LEU A 191 -13.56 8.05 5.00
C LEU A 191 -13.57 7.68 6.50
N GLY A 192 -12.78 8.36 7.32
CA GLY A 192 -12.80 8.19 8.77
C GLY A 192 -11.61 7.43 9.36
N ALA A 193 -10.66 6.94 8.57
CA ALA A 193 -9.44 6.36 9.10
C ALA A 193 -8.63 7.37 9.93
N ASP A 194 -7.90 6.87 10.92
CA ASP A 194 -7.01 7.69 11.77
C ASP A 194 -5.59 7.72 11.23
N ILE A 195 -5.15 6.60 10.62
CA ILE A 195 -3.82 6.43 10.04
C ILE A 195 -3.96 5.74 8.68
N VAL A 196 -3.22 6.25 7.70
CA VAL A 196 -3.02 5.61 6.40
C VAL A 196 -1.58 5.13 6.31
N MET A 197 -1.39 3.89 5.88
CA MET A 197 -0.11 3.29 5.62
C MET A 197 0.08 3.06 4.12
N HIS A 198 1.30 3.28 3.64
CA HIS A 198 1.75 2.87 2.33
C HIS A 198 3.08 2.13 2.40
N ALA A 199 3.18 0.98 1.74
CA ALA A 199 4.46 0.49 1.26
C ALA A 199 4.87 1.38 0.07
N ALA A 200 5.61 2.47 0.36
CA ALA A 200 5.99 3.47 -0.64
C ALA A 200 6.91 2.92 -1.74
N THR A 201 7.51 1.75 -1.49
CA THR A 201 8.18 0.86 -2.47
C THR A 201 7.34 0.63 -3.72
N LYS A 202 6.00 0.59 -3.59
CA LYS A 202 5.03 0.20 -4.62
C LYS A 202 4.68 1.39 -5.52
N TYR A 203 3.41 1.66 -5.74
CA TYR A 203 2.93 2.72 -6.63
C TYR A 203 3.48 4.12 -6.35
N LEU A 204 3.71 4.49 -5.07
CA LEU A 204 4.21 5.82 -4.74
C LEU A 204 5.56 6.08 -5.41
N ASN A 205 6.49 5.14 -5.32
CA ASN A 205 7.75 5.18 -6.08
C ASN A 205 7.52 4.80 -7.56
N GLY A 206 7.00 3.59 -7.80
CA GLY A 206 6.57 3.08 -9.10
C GLY A 206 7.68 2.76 -10.11
N HIS A 207 8.93 2.66 -9.69
CA HIS A 207 10.09 2.44 -10.59
C HIS A 207 10.96 1.25 -10.16
N SER A 208 10.53 0.44 -9.19
CA SER A 208 11.19 -0.80 -8.74
C SER A 208 12.65 -0.62 -8.26
N ASP A 209 13.03 0.59 -7.83
CA ASP A 209 14.41 1.00 -7.54
C ASP A 209 14.65 1.47 -6.11
N LEU A 210 13.64 1.41 -5.22
CA LEU A 210 13.80 1.70 -3.79
C LEU A 210 12.87 0.88 -2.90
N ILE A 211 13.21 0.81 -1.62
CA ILE A 211 12.35 0.29 -0.55
C ILE A 211 12.04 1.43 0.40
N ALA A 212 10.75 1.68 0.64
CA ALA A 212 10.28 2.71 1.57
C ALA A 212 8.91 2.38 2.14
N GLY A 213 8.59 2.98 3.28
CA GLY A 213 7.25 3.01 3.86
C GLY A 213 6.83 4.43 4.21
N ALA A 214 5.54 4.64 4.37
CA ALA A 214 4.99 5.90 4.83
C ALA A 214 3.77 5.68 5.73
N LEU A 215 3.62 6.55 6.72
CA LEU A 215 2.40 6.69 7.52
C LEU A 215 1.93 8.13 7.45
N THR A 216 0.63 8.32 7.25
CA THR A 216 -0.02 9.63 7.34
C THR A 216 -1.11 9.58 8.40
N THR A 217 -1.11 10.52 9.34
CA THR A 217 -2.12 10.60 10.40
C THR A 217 -3.12 11.70 10.13
N ARG A 218 -4.35 11.49 10.61
CA ARG A 218 -5.42 12.49 10.60
C ARG A 218 -5.23 13.58 11.68
N SER A 219 -4.56 13.24 12.80
CA SER A 219 -4.39 14.16 13.94
C SER A 219 -3.15 13.83 14.77
N ASP A 220 -2.60 14.80 15.49
CA ASP A 220 -1.51 14.61 16.44
C ASP A 220 -2.04 14.12 17.80
N ASN A 221 -2.42 12.83 17.84
CA ASN A 221 -2.88 12.18 19.05
C ASN A 221 -1.75 11.44 19.79
N GLU A 222 -2.04 10.91 21.00
CA GLU A 222 -1.06 10.19 21.82
C GLU A 222 -0.44 8.98 21.09
N HIS A 223 -1.25 8.26 20.31
CA HIS A 223 -0.76 7.10 19.55
C HIS A 223 0.25 7.53 18.48
N TRP A 224 -0.05 8.61 17.73
CA TRP A 224 0.86 9.15 16.73
C TRP A 224 2.19 9.63 17.35
N GLN A 225 2.14 10.28 18.50
CA GLN A 225 3.36 10.69 19.22
C GLN A 225 4.22 9.49 19.60
N LYS A 226 3.62 8.35 19.95
CA LYS A 226 4.34 7.09 20.18
C LYS A 226 4.92 6.53 18.88
N VAL A 227 4.18 6.54 17.77
CA VAL A 227 4.68 6.14 16.44
C VAL A 227 5.93 6.95 16.05
N ARG A 228 5.91 8.27 16.24
CA ARG A 228 7.08 9.13 16.03
C ARG A 228 8.30 8.69 16.87
N LYS A 229 8.07 8.38 18.14
CA LYS A 229 9.13 7.87 19.05
C LYS A 229 9.65 6.51 18.59
N VAL A 230 8.78 5.57 18.24
CA VAL A 230 9.15 4.26 17.70
C VAL A 230 10.03 4.44 16.47
N ARG A 231 9.62 5.24 15.48
CA ARG A 231 10.44 5.54 14.29
C ARG A 231 11.83 6.06 14.65
N ALA A 232 11.88 7.06 15.50
CA ALA A 232 13.16 7.72 15.86
C ALA A 232 14.09 6.81 16.68
N GLN A 233 13.54 6.05 17.63
CA GLN A 233 14.32 5.26 18.59
C GLN A 233 14.71 3.88 18.03
N LEU A 234 13.83 3.20 17.31
CA LEU A 234 14.13 1.92 16.67
C LEU A 234 14.87 2.08 15.33
N GLY A 235 14.96 3.31 14.80
CA GLY A 235 15.78 3.62 13.65
C GLY A 235 15.21 3.16 12.30
N GLY A 236 13.92 2.87 12.22
CA GLY A 236 13.25 2.50 10.96
C GLY A 236 13.07 3.69 10.00
N THR A 237 14.08 4.54 9.85
CA THR A 237 14.06 5.78 9.06
C THR A 237 14.59 5.56 7.65
N LEU A 238 14.03 6.27 6.69
CA LEU A 238 14.43 6.18 5.28
C LEU A 238 15.82 6.81 5.05
N GLY A 239 16.55 6.36 4.03
CA GLY A 239 17.74 7.04 3.55
C GLY A 239 17.40 8.31 2.77
N SER A 240 18.31 9.27 2.74
CA SER A 240 18.10 10.55 2.05
C SER A 240 17.99 10.40 0.54
N PHE A 241 18.74 9.48 -0.04
CA PHE A 241 18.68 9.17 -1.48
C PHE A 241 17.35 8.54 -1.86
N GLU A 242 16.89 7.56 -1.10
CA GLU A 242 15.59 6.91 -1.29
C GLU A 242 14.43 7.91 -1.12
N ALA A 243 14.55 8.85 -0.17
CA ALA A 243 13.53 9.90 0.00
C ALA A 243 13.46 10.84 -1.22
N TRP A 244 14.61 11.17 -1.80
CA TRP A 244 14.70 11.96 -3.03
C TRP A 244 14.12 11.22 -4.23
N LEU A 245 14.45 9.92 -4.41
CA LEU A 245 13.88 9.06 -5.45
C LEU A 245 12.36 8.92 -5.29
N LEU A 246 11.88 8.73 -4.05
CA LEU A 246 10.45 8.65 -3.76
C LEU A 246 9.70 9.91 -4.20
N LEU A 247 10.24 11.09 -3.90
CA LEU A 247 9.66 12.35 -4.37
C LEU A 247 9.59 12.38 -5.90
N ARG A 248 10.67 11.96 -6.57
CA ARG A 248 10.71 11.88 -8.03
C ARG A 248 9.64 10.93 -8.57
N GLY A 249 9.47 9.77 -7.95
CA GLY A 249 8.43 8.79 -8.31
C GLY A 249 7.01 9.35 -8.13
N MET A 250 6.73 10.00 -7.01
CA MET A 250 5.41 10.58 -6.72
C MET A 250 5.00 11.66 -7.73
N ARG A 251 5.94 12.36 -8.38
CA ARG A 251 5.61 13.40 -9.37
C ARG A 251 4.91 12.86 -10.62
N THR A 252 4.98 11.56 -10.88
CA THR A 252 4.27 10.88 -11.99
C THR A 252 3.19 9.92 -11.50
N LEU A 253 2.87 9.92 -10.21
CA LEU A 253 1.96 8.96 -9.59
C LEU A 253 0.62 8.84 -10.31
N HIS A 254 -0.05 9.97 -10.54
CA HIS A 254 -1.38 10.00 -11.17
C HIS A 254 -1.39 9.42 -12.58
N LEU A 255 -0.37 9.72 -13.38
CA LEU A 255 -0.26 9.19 -14.74
C LEU A 255 -0.11 7.67 -14.73
N ARG A 256 0.80 7.15 -13.89
CA ARG A 256 1.07 5.71 -13.79
C ARG A 256 -0.12 4.93 -13.25
N VAL A 257 -0.73 5.41 -12.18
CA VAL A 257 -1.89 4.74 -11.55
C VAL A 257 -3.07 4.70 -12.52
N ARG A 258 -3.39 5.81 -13.19
CA ARG A 258 -4.50 5.85 -14.16
C ARG A 258 -4.27 4.94 -15.35
N ALA A 259 -3.05 4.91 -15.91
CA ALA A 259 -2.70 4.01 -17.00
C ALA A 259 -2.83 2.54 -16.57
N ALA A 260 -2.24 2.17 -15.42
CA ALA A 260 -2.33 0.82 -14.88
C ALA A 260 -3.79 0.39 -14.61
N CYS A 261 -4.64 1.29 -14.05
CA CYS A 261 -6.06 1.02 -13.83
C CYS A 261 -6.83 0.77 -15.12
N ALA A 262 -6.61 1.61 -16.14
CA ALA A 262 -7.28 1.47 -17.43
C ALA A 262 -6.90 0.14 -18.11
N SER A 263 -5.61 -0.21 -18.07
CA SER A 263 -5.12 -1.48 -18.60
C SER A 263 -5.65 -2.69 -17.81
N ALA A 264 -5.65 -2.62 -16.46
CA ALA A 264 -6.17 -3.69 -15.62
C ALA A 264 -7.67 -3.94 -15.86
N GLN A 265 -8.47 -2.89 -16.03
CA GLN A 265 -9.90 -3.02 -16.36
C GLN A 265 -10.09 -3.77 -17.67
N ARG A 266 -9.37 -3.39 -18.73
CA ARG A 266 -9.45 -4.05 -20.03
C ARG A 266 -9.00 -5.52 -19.96
N ILE A 267 -7.91 -5.81 -19.25
CA ILE A 267 -7.42 -7.18 -19.06
C ILE A 267 -8.45 -8.01 -18.29
N ALA A 268 -9.03 -7.46 -17.21
CA ALA A 268 -10.03 -8.14 -16.41
C ALA A 268 -11.28 -8.46 -17.21
N GLU A 269 -11.78 -7.51 -18.00
CA GLU A 269 -12.95 -7.71 -18.90
C GLU A 269 -12.67 -8.76 -19.97
N HIS A 270 -11.45 -8.74 -20.56
CA HIS A 270 -11.06 -9.69 -21.60
C HIS A 270 -11.02 -11.13 -21.09
N PHE A 271 -10.44 -11.35 -19.91
CA PHE A 271 -10.31 -12.71 -19.34
C PHE A 271 -11.52 -13.16 -18.52
N ASN A 272 -12.51 -12.29 -18.29
CA ASN A 272 -13.73 -12.67 -17.58
C ASN A 272 -14.60 -13.58 -18.48
N GLY A 273 -14.72 -14.86 -18.07
CA GLY A 273 -15.39 -15.88 -18.86
C GLY A 273 -14.51 -16.57 -19.91
N HIS A 274 -13.22 -16.29 -19.94
CA HIS A 274 -12.28 -16.96 -20.84
C HIS A 274 -12.25 -18.49 -20.62
N PRO A 275 -12.18 -19.34 -21.69
CA PRO A 275 -12.25 -20.80 -21.56
C PRO A 275 -11.23 -21.42 -20.62
N LEU A 276 -10.02 -20.87 -20.54
CA LEU A 276 -8.90 -21.37 -19.71
C LEU A 276 -8.76 -20.68 -18.36
N VAL A 277 -9.61 -19.69 -18.05
CA VAL A 277 -9.64 -18.96 -16.78
C VAL A 277 -10.88 -19.38 -15.99
N ALA A 278 -10.69 -19.81 -14.76
CA ALA A 278 -11.77 -20.20 -13.87
C ALA A 278 -12.48 -18.99 -13.28
N GLU A 279 -11.70 -17.96 -12.92
CA GLU A 279 -12.20 -16.76 -12.27
C GLU A 279 -11.22 -15.58 -12.44
N VAL A 280 -11.74 -14.38 -12.57
CA VAL A 280 -10.99 -13.12 -12.55
C VAL A 280 -11.33 -12.39 -11.26
N LEU A 281 -10.35 -12.20 -10.40
CA LEU A 281 -10.50 -11.44 -9.15
C LEU A 281 -10.04 -9.99 -9.38
N TYR A 282 -11.02 -9.09 -9.56
CA TYR A 282 -10.77 -7.67 -9.79
C TYR A 282 -11.96 -6.82 -9.31
N PRO A 283 -11.74 -5.84 -8.42
CA PRO A 283 -12.83 -5.03 -7.86
C PRO A 283 -13.63 -4.22 -8.89
N GLY A 284 -13.07 -3.99 -10.08
CA GLY A 284 -13.72 -3.29 -11.19
C GLY A 284 -14.75 -4.12 -11.95
N LEU A 285 -14.82 -5.42 -11.78
CA LEU A 285 -15.83 -6.25 -12.42
C LEU A 285 -17.17 -6.19 -11.66
N PRO A 286 -18.31 -5.93 -12.31
CA PRO A 286 -19.61 -5.82 -11.63
C PRO A 286 -20.02 -7.05 -10.83
N GLY A 287 -19.57 -8.24 -11.24
CA GLY A 287 -19.81 -9.51 -10.52
C GLY A 287 -18.87 -9.80 -9.37
N PHE A 288 -17.85 -8.97 -9.14
CA PHE A 288 -16.89 -9.18 -8.05
C PHE A 288 -17.52 -8.89 -6.69
N VAL A 289 -17.30 -9.79 -5.72
CA VAL A 289 -17.76 -9.59 -4.34
C VAL A 289 -17.06 -8.37 -3.73
N GLY A 290 -17.84 -7.35 -3.35
CA GLY A 290 -17.32 -6.08 -2.87
C GLY A 290 -17.23 -4.97 -3.93
N HIS A 291 -17.61 -5.22 -5.21
CA HIS A 291 -17.63 -4.18 -6.24
C HIS A 291 -18.43 -2.94 -5.85
N ALA A 292 -19.57 -3.11 -5.20
CA ALA A 292 -20.40 -1.97 -4.76
C ALA A 292 -19.68 -1.09 -3.75
N VAL A 293 -18.96 -1.69 -2.80
CA VAL A 293 -18.13 -0.96 -1.82
C VAL A 293 -16.94 -0.29 -2.52
N ALA A 294 -16.24 -1.02 -3.39
CA ALA A 294 -15.14 -0.45 -4.17
C ALA A 294 -15.61 0.79 -4.95
N ARG A 295 -16.74 0.69 -5.67
CA ARG A 295 -17.31 1.79 -6.42
C ARG A 295 -17.72 3.00 -5.57
N ALA A 296 -18.09 2.78 -4.33
CA ALA A 296 -18.47 3.85 -3.40
C ALA A 296 -17.26 4.61 -2.85
N GLN A 297 -16.13 3.94 -2.62
CA GLN A 297 -14.98 4.52 -1.94
C GLN A 297 -13.75 4.76 -2.82
N MET A 298 -13.68 4.15 -4.02
CA MET A 298 -12.59 4.35 -4.99
C MET A 298 -13.01 5.32 -6.10
N GLN A 299 -12.08 6.16 -6.54
CA GLN A 299 -12.33 7.20 -7.55
C GLN A 299 -11.41 7.01 -8.77
N GLY A 300 -11.98 7.07 -9.97
CA GLY A 300 -11.21 7.06 -11.22
C GLY A 300 -10.61 5.71 -11.61
N GLY A 301 -10.99 4.60 -10.94
CA GLY A 301 -10.57 3.24 -11.26
C GLY A 301 -10.54 2.33 -10.03
N PHE A 302 -10.16 1.07 -10.24
CA PHE A 302 -10.19 0.02 -9.21
C PHE A 302 -8.82 -0.59 -8.93
N GLY A 303 -7.75 0.10 -9.33
CA GLY A 303 -6.36 -0.33 -9.14
C GLY A 303 -5.77 -1.04 -10.34
N GLY A 304 -4.43 -1.15 -10.33
CA GLY A 304 -3.67 -1.90 -11.34
C GLY A 304 -3.36 -3.34 -10.91
N MET A 305 -4.02 -3.83 -9.85
CA MET A 305 -3.81 -5.18 -9.33
C MET A 305 -5.02 -6.06 -9.59
N MET A 306 -4.77 -7.29 -10.05
CA MET A 306 -5.80 -8.31 -10.25
C MET A 306 -5.22 -9.71 -10.06
N SER A 307 -6.08 -10.71 -10.01
CA SER A 307 -5.65 -12.11 -10.03
C SER A 307 -6.48 -12.93 -11.00
N LEU A 308 -5.84 -13.90 -11.64
CA LEU A 308 -6.49 -14.92 -12.44
C LEU A 308 -6.42 -16.26 -11.74
N ARG A 309 -7.51 -16.99 -11.66
CA ARG A 309 -7.52 -18.42 -11.33
C ARG A 309 -7.50 -19.21 -12.61
N VAL A 310 -6.46 -19.99 -12.82
CA VAL A 310 -6.22 -20.75 -14.05
C VAL A 310 -6.95 -22.09 -13.97
N LYS A 311 -7.72 -22.43 -14.98
CA LYS A 311 -8.33 -23.77 -15.06
C LYS A 311 -7.26 -24.85 -15.18
N GLY A 312 -7.47 -25.97 -14.51
CA GLY A 312 -6.60 -27.11 -14.62
C GLY A 312 -6.73 -27.81 -15.97
N GLY A 313 -5.60 -28.11 -16.59
CA GLY A 313 -5.48 -29.14 -17.61
C GLY A 313 -5.31 -30.54 -16.97
N ALA A 314 -4.74 -31.50 -17.67
CA ALA A 314 -4.48 -32.85 -17.17
C ALA A 314 -3.60 -32.87 -15.89
N SER A 315 -2.75 -31.83 -15.69
CA SER A 315 -1.83 -31.68 -14.54
C SER A 315 -2.41 -30.93 -13.34
N GLY A 316 -3.69 -30.49 -13.41
CA GLY A 316 -4.33 -29.69 -12.36
C GLY A 316 -4.09 -28.17 -12.47
N GLY A 317 -4.83 -27.39 -11.71
CA GLY A 317 -4.83 -25.91 -11.78
C GLY A 317 -3.52 -25.28 -11.33
N GLU A 318 -2.86 -25.81 -10.29
CA GLU A 318 -1.58 -25.32 -9.79
C GLU A 318 -0.48 -25.43 -10.84
N ALA A 319 -0.32 -26.62 -11.44
CA ALA A 319 0.67 -26.83 -12.49
C ALA A 319 0.42 -25.95 -13.72
N ALA A 320 -0.84 -25.80 -14.12
CA ALA A 320 -1.22 -24.91 -15.21
C ALA A 320 -0.87 -23.44 -14.89
N ALA A 321 -1.19 -22.95 -13.68
CA ALA A 321 -0.85 -21.58 -13.27
C ALA A 321 0.67 -21.33 -13.29
N ILE A 322 1.45 -22.25 -12.76
CA ILE A 322 2.92 -22.17 -12.78
C ILE A 322 3.44 -22.13 -14.22
N ALA A 323 2.89 -22.99 -15.11
CA ALA A 323 3.26 -23.06 -16.52
C ALA A 323 2.89 -21.75 -17.25
N VAL A 324 1.71 -21.19 -17.03
CA VAL A 324 1.32 -19.88 -17.59
C VAL A 324 2.34 -18.82 -17.21
N ALA A 325 2.68 -18.68 -15.91
CA ALA A 325 3.67 -17.69 -15.46
C ALA A 325 5.05 -17.93 -16.09
N ALA A 326 5.43 -19.19 -16.37
CA ALA A 326 6.68 -19.52 -17.01
C ALA A 326 6.73 -19.19 -18.52
N HIS A 327 5.58 -19.18 -19.20
CA HIS A 327 5.47 -18.95 -20.63
C HIS A 327 5.24 -17.49 -21.05
N THR A 328 5.07 -16.58 -20.09
CA THR A 328 4.99 -15.15 -20.41
C THR A 328 6.35 -14.60 -20.86
N ALA A 329 6.34 -13.68 -21.81
CA ALA A 329 7.51 -13.03 -22.36
C ALA A 329 7.62 -11.55 -21.93
N ILE A 330 6.50 -10.84 -21.89
CA ILE A 330 6.41 -9.43 -21.50
C ILE A 330 6.23 -9.33 -19.99
N TRP A 331 5.23 -10.01 -19.42
CA TRP A 331 5.04 -10.10 -17.98
C TRP A 331 6.27 -10.73 -17.32
N LYS A 332 6.86 -9.99 -16.37
CA LYS A 332 8.03 -10.50 -15.64
C LYS A 332 7.59 -11.34 -14.46
N ARG A 333 8.11 -12.56 -14.39
CA ARG A 333 7.87 -13.47 -13.27
C ARG A 333 8.69 -13.03 -12.05
N ALA A 334 8.11 -12.14 -11.25
CA ALA A 334 8.77 -11.57 -10.07
C ALA A 334 7.76 -11.19 -9.00
N THR A 335 8.23 -11.10 -7.75
CA THR A 335 7.48 -10.52 -6.64
C THR A 335 7.45 -8.97 -6.74
N SER A 336 6.71 -8.34 -5.87
CA SER A 336 6.42 -6.90 -5.83
C SER A 336 5.19 -6.52 -6.67
N LEU A 337 4.93 -5.22 -6.81
CA LEU A 337 3.79 -4.66 -7.55
C LEU A 337 3.93 -3.15 -7.74
N GLY A 338 3.13 -2.58 -8.64
CA GLY A 338 2.95 -1.13 -8.78
C GLY A 338 4.12 -0.42 -9.45
N GLY A 339 4.99 -1.17 -10.15
CA GLY A 339 6.04 -0.64 -11.01
C GLY A 339 5.51 -0.18 -12.38
N THR A 340 6.42 0.34 -13.22
CA THR A 340 6.16 0.64 -14.63
C THR A 340 6.04 -0.63 -15.45
N GLU A 341 6.74 -1.69 -15.07
CA GLU A 341 6.70 -3.01 -15.68
C GLU A 341 5.59 -3.90 -15.10
N SER A 342 4.98 -4.71 -15.95
CA SER A 342 3.98 -5.71 -15.58
C SER A 342 4.62 -6.95 -14.96
N LEU A 343 4.09 -7.38 -13.79
CA LEU A 343 4.59 -8.53 -13.05
C LEU A 343 3.52 -9.61 -12.92
N ILE A 344 3.95 -10.88 -12.98
CA ILE A 344 3.11 -12.06 -12.77
C ILE A 344 3.74 -12.96 -11.71
N GLU A 345 2.94 -13.48 -10.77
CA GLU A 345 3.43 -14.30 -9.67
C GLU A 345 2.43 -15.36 -9.25
N HIS A 346 2.89 -16.60 -9.11
CA HIS A 346 2.13 -17.68 -8.47
C HIS A 346 2.24 -17.55 -6.95
N ARG A 347 1.16 -17.05 -6.32
CA ARG A 347 1.20 -16.63 -4.92
C ARG A 347 1.35 -17.78 -3.92
N ALA A 348 0.70 -18.91 -4.17
CA ALA A 348 0.79 -20.07 -3.27
C ALA A 348 2.24 -20.57 -3.10
N SER A 349 3.06 -20.54 -4.16
CA SER A 349 4.49 -20.89 -4.08
C SER A 349 5.32 -19.95 -3.22
N VAL A 350 4.93 -18.68 -3.12
CA VAL A 350 5.68 -17.64 -2.38
C VAL A 350 5.27 -17.60 -0.90
N GLU A 351 3.99 -17.75 -0.62
CA GLU A 351 3.47 -17.67 0.74
C GLU A 351 3.59 -18.99 1.50
N GLY A 352 3.58 -20.12 0.79
CA GLY A 352 3.75 -21.44 1.38
C GLY A 352 2.52 -21.95 2.14
N ALA A 353 2.75 -22.88 3.06
CA ALA A 353 1.67 -23.50 3.82
C ALA A 353 0.89 -22.48 4.69
N GLY A 354 -0.43 -22.57 4.66
CA GLY A 354 -1.33 -21.67 5.41
C GLY A 354 -1.67 -20.36 4.69
N THR A 355 -1.25 -20.20 3.43
CA THR A 355 -1.67 -19.09 2.57
C THR A 355 -3.18 -19.11 2.32
N PRO A 356 -3.86 -17.93 2.29
CA PRO A 356 -5.23 -17.84 1.80
C PRO A 356 -5.32 -17.89 0.27
N ALA A 357 -4.18 -17.84 -0.46
CA ALA A 357 -4.15 -17.85 -1.92
C ALA A 357 -4.50 -19.24 -2.46
N PRO A 358 -5.50 -19.38 -3.36
CA PRO A 358 -5.74 -20.63 -4.07
C PRO A 358 -4.50 -21.10 -4.85
N ALA A 359 -4.30 -22.42 -4.93
CA ALA A 359 -3.15 -23.00 -5.60
C ALA A 359 -3.09 -22.69 -7.12
N ASP A 360 -4.21 -22.39 -7.75
CA ASP A 360 -4.34 -22.04 -9.16
C ASP A 360 -4.29 -20.52 -9.43
N LEU A 361 -3.93 -19.71 -8.43
CA LEU A 361 -3.98 -18.26 -8.51
C LEU A 361 -2.68 -17.64 -9.00
N LEU A 362 -2.78 -16.85 -10.06
CA LEU A 362 -1.77 -15.92 -10.55
C LEU A 362 -2.13 -14.49 -10.15
N ARG A 363 -1.25 -13.83 -9.41
CA ARG A 363 -1.36 -12.40 -9.13
C ARG A 363 -0.70 -11.61 -10.25
N LEU A 364 -1.41 -10.62 -10.78
CA LEU A 364 -0.97 -9.72 -11.82
C LEU A 364 -0.82 -8.30 -11.26
N SER A 365 0.36 -7.70 -11.46
CA SER A 365 0.59 -6.26 -11.26
C SER A 365 0.71 -5.64 -12.65
N VAL A 366 -0.31 -4.91 -13.06
CA VAL A 366 -0.36 -4.28 -14.38
C VAL A 366 0.47 -3.02 -14.39
N GLY A 367 1.42 -2.94 -15.31
CA GLY A 367 2.29 -1.78 -15.55
C GLY A 367 1.67 -0.78 -16.53
N ILE A 368 2.55 -0.09 -17.27
CA ILE A 368 2.16 0.96 -18.21
C ILE A 368 2.51 0.61 -19.67
N GLU A 369 2.80 -0.65 -19.95
CA GLU A 369 2.99 -1.16 -21.31
C GLU A 369 1.68 -1.08 -22.10
N HIS A 370 1.77 -1.24 -23.42
CA HIS A 370 0.57 -1.27 -24.27
C HIS A 370 -0.31 -2.47 -23.88
N VAL A 371 -1.57 -2.23 -23.57
CA VAL A 371 -2.46 -3.25 -22.99
C VAL A 371 -2.73 -4.42 -23.93
N ASP A 372 -2.74 -4.21 -25.25
CA ASP A 372 -2.96 -5.30 -26.23
C ASP A 372 -1.76 -6.28 -26.24
N ASP A 373 -0.54 -5.78 -26.02
CA ASP A 373 0.65 -6.62 -25.88
C ASP A 373 0.57 -7.49 -24.61
N LEU A 374 0.11 -6.90 -23.50
CA LEU A 374 -0.10 -7.60 -22.22
C LEU A 374 -1.16 -8.71 -22.34
N ILE A 375 -2.26 -8.44 -23.04
CA ILE A 375 -3.32 -9.42 -23.30
C ILE A 375 -2.78 -10.54 -24.20
N ALA A 376 -2.13 -10.21 -25.31
CA ALA A 376 -1.60 -11.19 -26.24
C ALA A 376 -0.57 -12.12 -25.57
N ASP A 377 0.27 -11.58 -24.67
CA ASP A 377 1.25 -12.38 -23.94
C ASP A 377 0.60 -13.36 -22.95
N LEU A 378 -0.47 -12.97 -22.26
CA LEU A 378 -1.25 -13.88 -21.40
C LEU A 378 -1.99 -14.94 -22.22
N GLU A 379 -2.58 -14.58 -23.37
CA GLU A 379 -3.27 -15.51 -24.27
C GLU A 379 -2.33 -16.62 -24.76
N GLN A 380 -1.15 -16.25 -25.28
CA GLN A 380 -0.18 -17.24 -25.74
C GLN A 380 0.35 -18.12 -24.60
N ALA A 381 0.52 -17.54 -23.39
CA ALA A 381 0.99 -18.29 -22.24
C ALA A 381 -0.07 -19.29 -21.74
N LEU A 382 -1.35 -18.88 -21.69
CA LEU A 382 -2.47 -19.76 -21.37
C LEU A 382 -2.60 -20.91 -22.39
N ALA A 383 -2.53 -20.59 -23.69
CA ALA A 383 -2.60 -21.62 -24.74
C ALA A 383 -1.49 -22.65 -24.63
N ARG A 384 -0.23 -22.20 -24.39
CA ARG A 384 0.92 -23.10 -24.23
C ARG A 384 0.85 -23.96 -22.96
N ALA A 385 0.31 -23.43 -21.89
CA ALA A 385 0.20 -24.17 -20.63
C ALA A 385 -0.87 -25.27 -20.69
N HIS A 386 -1.77 -25.23 -21.67
CA HIS A 386 -2.84 -26.20 -21.87
C HIS A 386 -2.68 -27.07 -23.13
N ALA A 387 -1.63 -26.85 -23.93
CA ALA A 387 -1.26 -27.68 -25.07
C ALA A 387 -0.57 -28.98 -24.61
#